data_be824f9f016251dcb75c2ad0dbd0f517
#
_entry.id   be824f9f016251dcb75c2ad0dbd0f517
#
_cell.length_a   1.000
_cell.length_b   1.000
_cell.length_c   1.000
_cell.angle_alpha   90.00
_cell.angle_beta   90.00
_cell.angle_gamma   90.00
#
_symmetry.space_group_name_H-M   'P 1'
#
loop_
_entity.id
_entity.type
_entity.pdbx_description
1 polymer ?
#
loop_
_entity_poly.entity_id
_entity_poly.type
_entity_poly.pdbx_seq_one_letter_code
_entity_poly.pdbx_strand_id
1 'polypeptide(L)'
;MQFVITAVGPDNRGLADPIVHCVTELGANIGEIQMFDHDQESVFSMLTRVEMDPSKVDELEASTQEISKRTGLSIRTWSHPTGVRRPRIALCCTYRRETPQAVLNAIQSGEIDAEVAAMISNRKACRGLAEEYDVPWFEIGDEKGNANDEKLIDICDQQQVDYIVLARYMRILPPSSVWKYAGGRIINLHHGLLPSFPGMRPYHDAHAVRMLTYGATCHFIVPELDAGNQTINQSTFSVPPGTALEEIIRIGQEENEPKCLAEGVRRVVDGEVQLHFNRVVATS
;
A
#
# COMPACT_ATOMS: atom_id res chain seq x y z
N MET A 1 12.86 -10.10 15.86
CA MET A 1 11.90 -9.92 14.76
C MET A 1 11.47 -8.48 14.71
N GLN A 2 11.22 -7.93 13.52
CA GLN A 2 10.77 -6.53 13.36
C GLN A 2 9.25 -6.46 13.36
N PHE A 3 8.71 -5.47 14.09
CA PHE A 3 7.29 -5.15 14.15
C PHE A 3 7.06 -3.67 13.80
N VAL A 4 5.96 -3.40 13.12
CA VAL A 4 5.45 -2.05 12.86
C VAL A 4 4.18 -1.87 13.67
N ILE A 5 4.14 -0.82 14.46
CA ILE A 5 2.98 -0.45 15.27
C ILE A 5 2.48 0.88 14.72
N THR A 6 1.22 0.94 14.31
CA THR A 6 0.56 2.17 13.89
C THR A 6 -0.53 2.53 14.87
N ALA A 7 -0.65 3.81 15.21
CA ALA A 7 -1.67 4.34 16.10
C ALA A 7 -2.30 5.58 15.49
N VAL A 8 -3.61 5.58 15.31
CA VAL A 8 -4.36 6.66 14.65
C VAL A 8 -5.64 6.94 15.42
N GLY A 9 -5.97 8.19 15.66
CA GLY A 9 -7.21 8.58 16.33
C GLY A 9 -7.27 10.04 16.70
N PRO A 10 -8.28 10.45 17.48
CA PRO A 10 -8.41 11.85 17.92
C PRO A 10 -7.17 12.31 18.67
N ASP A 11 -6.66 13.50 18.34
CA ASP A 11 -5.48 14.05 19.00
C ASP A 11 -5.77 14.44 20.46
N ASN A 12 -4.79 14.16 21.32
CA ASN A 12 -4.77 14.56 22.72
C ASN A 12 -3.33 14.52 23.24
N ARG A 13 -3.09 15.18 24.39
CA ARG A 13 -1.79 15.20 25.04
C ARG A 13 -1.40 13.82 25.58
N GLY A 14 -0.13 13.44 25.41
CA GLY A 14 0.46 12.26 26.02
C GLY A 14 0.13 10.93 25.35
N LEU A 15 -0.39 10.92 24.10
CA LEU A 15 -0.78 9.71 23.38
C LEU A 15 0.41 8.82 22.98
N ALA A 16 1.58 9.41 22.73
CA ALA A 16 2.78 8.65 22.35
C ALA A 16 3.39 7.88 23.52
N ASP A 17 3.34 8.45 24.74
CA ASP A 17 3.99 7.90 25.92
C ASP A 17 3.57 6.46 26.25
N PRO A 18 2.28 6.09 26.31
CA PRO A 18 1.86 4.72 26.61
C PRO A 18 2.38 3.70 25.58
N ILE A 19 2.51 4.09 24.32
CA ILE A 19 2.99 3.20 23.24
C ILE A 19 4.49 2.98 23.38
N VAL A 20 5.26 4.05 23.56
CA VAL A 20 6.71 3.98 23.76
C VAL A 20 7.05 3.20 25.01
N HIS A 21 6.34 3.46 26.12
CA HIS A 21 6.53 2.77 27.39
C HIS A 21 6.26 1.27 27.25
N CYS A 22 5.14 0.89 26.63
CA CYS A 22 4.78 -0.50 26.38
C CYS A 22 5.90 -1.26 25.66
N VAL A 23 6.40 -0.74 24.54
CA VAL A 23 7.42 -1.44 23.74
C VAL A 23 8.78 -1.51 24.47
N THR A 24 9.13 -0.49 25.25
CA THR A 24 10.36 -0.47 26.04
C THR A 24 10.31 -1.43 27.23
N GLU A 25 9.18 -1.57 27.90
CA GLU A 25 8.99 -2.56 28.97
C GLU A 25 9.09 -3.99 28.45
N LEU A 26 8.64 -4.25 27.20
CA LEU A 26 8.81 -5.53 26.54
C LEU A 26 10.26 -5.78 26.09
N GLY A 27 11.17 -4.84 26.31
CA GLY A 27 12.59 -4.95 25.94
C GLY A 27 12.84 -4.77 24.45
N ALA A 28 11.91 -4.13 23.74
CA ALA A 28 12.07 -3.85 22.31
C ALA A 28 13.09 -2.74 22.07
N ASN A 29 13.86 -2.87 20.98
CA ASN A 29 14.69 -1.80 20.44
C ASN A 29 13.88 -0.99 19.41
N ILE A 30 13.76 0.31 19.65
CA ILE A 30 13.03 1.20 18.73
C ILE A 30 13.99 1.66 17.63
N GLY A 31 13.72 1.26 16.40
CA GLY A 31 14.51 1.62 15.22
C GLY A 31 13.97 2.86 14.48
N GLU A 32 12.66 3.15 14.61
CA GLU A 32 12.02 4.27 13.93
C GLU A 32 10.79 4.73 14.70
N ILE A 33 10.64 6.04 14.85
CA ILE A 33 9.37 6.67 15.28
C ILE A 33 9.05 7.80 14.30
N GLN A 34 7.85 7.78 13.76
CA GLN A 34 7.28 8.88 13.00
C GLN A 34 5.98 9.31 13.67
N MET A 35 5.80 10.59 13.86
CA MET A 35 4.56 11.17 14.37
C MET A 35 4.15 12.30 13.44
N PHE A 36 2.87 12.39 13.19
CA PHE A 36 2.29 13.43 12.36
C PHE A 36 1.12 14.06 13.11
N ASP A 37 1.20 15.36 13.28
CA ASP A 37 0.13 16.18 13.81
C ASP A 37 -0.54 16.88 12.63
N HIS A 38 -1.81 16.56 12.40
CA HIS A 38 -2.63 17.24 11.41
C HIS A 38 -3.33 18.41 12.08
N ASP A 39 -2.67 19.57 12.14
CA ASP A 39 -3.18 20.82 12.73
C ASP A 39 -4.62 21.18 12.31
N GLN A 40 -5.05 20.72 11.13
CA GLN A 40 -6.38 21.02 10.60
C GLN A 40 -7.46 19.99 10.96
N GLU A 41 -7.09 18.77 11.32
CA GLU A 41 -8.04 17.67 11.53
C GLU A 41 -8.07 17.16 12.96
N SER A 42 -7.20 17.65 13.86
CA SER A 42 -7.06 17.16 15.25
C SER A 42 -6.90 15.62 15.31
N VAL A 43 -6.11 15.06 14.39
CA VAL A 43 -5.84 13.62 14.30
C VAL A 43 -4.40 13.34 14.69
N PHE A 44 -4.24 12.54 15.74
CA PHE A 44 -2.96 11.95 16.10
C PHE A 44 -2.65 10.76 15.20
N SER A 45 -1.43 10.71 14.66
CA SER A 45 -0.93 9.58 13.90
C SER A 45 0.51 9.27 14.28
N MET A 46 0.80 7.99 14.55
CA MET A 46 2.13 7.53 14.93
C MET A 46 2.44 6.19 14.26
N LEU A 47 3.67 6.05 13.80
CA LEU A 47 4.28 4.80 13.39
C LEU A 47 5.50 4.56 14.27
N THR A 48 5.60 3.36 14.82
CA THR A 48 6.79 2.92 15.56
C THR A 48 7.24 1.58 14.97
N ARG A 49 8.51 1.51 14.60
CA ARG A 49 9.16 0.26 14.16
C ARG A 49 10.09 -0.22 15.24
N VAL A 50 9.87 -1.43 15.69
CA VAL A 50 10.62 -2.03 16.80
C VAL A 50 11.19 -3.37 16.40
N GLU A 51 12.30 -3.72 17.04
CA GLU A 51 12.88 -5.06 17.00
C GLU A 51 12.76 -5.69 18.39
N MET A 52 12.09 -6.85 18.48
CA MET A 52 11.85 -7.53 19.74
C MET A 52 11.79 -9.04 19.58
N ASP A 53 11.79 -9.75 20.70
CA ASP A 53 11.59 -11.21 20.76
C ASP A 53 10.18 -11.56 20.25
N PRO A 54 10.04 -12.41 19.22
CA PRO A 54 8.74 -12.81 18.70
C PRO A 54 7.87 -13.55 19.73
N SER A 55 8.43 -14.15 20.77
CA SER A 55 7.67 -14.78 21.84
C SER A 55 6.81 -13.82 22.67
N LYS A 56 7.07 -12.51 22.55
CA LYS A 56 6.33 -11.46 23.26
C LYS A 56 5.23 -10.80 22.45
N VAL A 57 4.91 -11.33 21.26
CA VAL A 57 3.91 -10.73 20.38
C VAL A 57 2.52 -10.69 21.03
N ASP A 58 2.11 -11.75 21.71
CA ASP A 58 0.79 -11.82 22.36
C ASP A 58 0.69 -10.77 23.49
N GLU A 59 1.77 -10.54 24.24
CA GLU A 59 1.85 -9.51 25.28
C GLU A 59 1.79 -8.09 24.67
N LEU A 60 2.47 -7.87 23.55
CA LEU A 60 2.40 -6.62 22.80
C LEU A 60 0.97 -6.34 22.31
N GLU A 61 0.31 -7.34 21.72
CA GLU A 61 -1.06 -7.20 21.23
C GLU A 61 -2.06 -6.92 22.35
N ALA A 62 -1.95 -7.63 23.47
CA ALA A 62 -2.78 -7.38 24.64
C ALA A 62 -2.59 -5.97 25.19
N SER A 63 -1.35 -5.52 25.33
CA SER A 63 -1.02 -4.19 25.85
C SER A 63 -1.49 -3.07 24.90
N THR A 64 -1.29 -3.24 23.59
CA THR A 64 -1.75 -2.26 22.60
C THR A 64 -3.27 -2.18 22.53
N GLN A 65 -4.00 -3.28 22.73
CA GLN A 65 -5.47 -3.29 22.83
C GLN A 65 -5.94 -2.53 24.09
N GLU A 66 -5.26 -2.68 25.22
CA GLU A 66 -5.60 -1.92 26.43
C GLU A 66 -5.35 -0.41 26.25
N ILE A 67 -4.21 -0.05 25.65
CA ILE A 67 -3.91 1.35 25.31
C ILE A 67 -4.99 1.89 24.36
N SER A 68 -5.38 1.14 23.33
CA SER A 68 -6.44 1.51 22.38
C SER A 68 -7.77 1.82 23.12
N LYS A 69 -8.21 0.94 24.02
CA LYS A 69 -9.44 1.14 24.80
C LYS A 69 -9.38 2.41 25.69
N ARG A 70 -8.23 2.67 26.29
CA ARG A 70 -8.03 3.81 27.19
C ARG A 70 -7.93 5.15 26.48
N THR A 71 -7.29 5.16 25.30
CA THR A 71 -6.96 6.39 24.55
C THR A 71 -7.94 6.71 23.42
N GLY A 72 -8.71 5.72 22.96
CA GLY A 72 -9.54 5.84 21.76
C GLY A 72 -8.76 5.74 20.44
N LEU A 73 -7.45 5.45 20.51
CA LEU A 73 -6.63 5.25 19.31
C LEU A 73 -6.94 3.89 18.67
N SER A 74 -6.96 3.86 17.35
CA SER A 74 -6.92 2.61 16.58
C SER A 74 -5.46 2.18 16.43
N ILE A 75 -5.04 1.17 17.20
CA ILE A 75 -3.67 0.66 17.20
C ILE A 75 -3.63 -0.68 16.47
N ARG A 76 -2.65 -0.83 15.56
CA ARG A 76 -2.39 -2.06 14.81
C ARG A 76 -0.94 -2.46 14.96
N THR A 77 -0.72 -3.73 15.20
CA THR A 77 0.61 -4.35 15.20
C THR A 77 0.73 -5.24 13.98
N TRP A 78 1.83 -5.14 13.27
CA TRP A 78 2.10 -5.94 12.09
C TRP A 78 3.58 -6.33 12.02
N SER A 79 3.84 -7.51 11.48
CA SER A 79 5.18 -7.97 11.09
C SER A 79 5.10 -8.64 9.74
N HIS A 80 6.19 -8.60 8.98
CA HIS A 80 6.25 -9.32 7.72
C HIS A 80 6.07 -10.83 7.97
N PRO A 81 5.16 -11.53 7.29
CA PRO A 81 4.82 -12.93 7.57
C PRO A 81 5.86 -13.95 7.08
N THR A 82 7.10 -13.54 6.86
CA THR A 82 8.18 -14.38 6.30
C THR A 82 8.31 -15.73 7.00
N GLY A 83 8.16 -16.80 6.22
CA GLY A 83 8.35 -18.18 6.69
C GLY A 83 7.28 -18.72 7.65
N VAL A 84 6.28 -17.93 8.00
CA VAL A 84 5.17 -18.34 8.89
C VAL A 84 3.93 -18.69 8.09
N ARG A 85 3.54 -17.81 7.17
CA ARG A 85 2.40 -17.97 6.26
C ARG A 85 2.59 -17.14 4.99
N ARG A 86 1.78 -17.41 3.99
CA ARG A 86 1.74 -16.57 2.78
C ARG A 86 1.17 -15.19 3.13
N PRO A 87 1.78 -14.08 2.64
CA PRO A 87 1.22 -12.74 2.77
C PRO A 87 -0.18 -12.65 2.15
N ARG A 88 -1.08 -11.95 2.84
CA ARG A 88 -2.46 -11.73 2.41
C ARG A 88 -2.60 -10.34 1.78
N ILE A 89 -3.07 -10.30 0.55
CA ILE A 89 -3.17 -9.07 -0.25
C ILE A 89 -4.62 -8.65 -0.43
N ALA A 90 -4.93 -7.37 -0.19
CA ALA A 90 -6.12 -6.73 -0.73
C ALA A 90 -5.79 -6.08 -2.06
N LEU A 91 -6.41 -6.53 -3.15
CA LEU A 91 -6.19 -6.02 -4.49
C LEU A 91 -7.28 -5.00 -4.84
N CYS A 92 -6.93 -3.71 -4.83
CA CYS A 92 -7.86 -2.61 -5.06
C CYS A 92 -7.83 -2.15 -6.53
N CYS A 93 -8.99 -2.04 -7.17
CA CYS A 93 -9.08 -1.64 -8.58
C CYS A 93 -10.33 -0.77 -8.83
N THR A 94 -10.43 -0.11 -10.01
CA THR A 94 -11.63 0.68 -10.37
C THR A 94 -12.21 0.26 -11.71
N TYR A 95 -11.52 0.52 -12.84
CA TYR A 95 -12.06 0.29 -14.18
C TYR A 95 -11.29 -0.73 -15.02
N ARG A 96 -9.97 -0.72 -14.91
CA ARG A 96 -9.06 -1.49 -15.76
C ARG A 96 -8.74 -2.84 -15.15
N ARG A 97 -8.87 -3.89 -15.96
CA ARG A 97 -8.63 -5.27 -15.52
C ARG A 97 -7.18 -5.74 -15.72
N GLU A 98 -6.45 -5.13 -16.65
CA GLU A 98 -5.14 -5.59 -17.08
C GLU A 98 -4.12 -5.65 -15.94
N THR A 99 -4.07 -4.59 -15.16
CA THR A 99 -3.13 -4.47 -14.03
C THR A 99 -3.45 -5.41 -12.86
N PRO A 100 -4.70 -5.47 -12.31
CA PRO A 100 -5.01 -6.45 -11.28
C PRO A 100 -4.93 -7.89 -11.79
N GLN A 101 -5.26 -8.17 -13.06
CA GLN A 101 -5.13 -9.49 -13.66
C GLN A 101 -3.67 -9.97 -13.71
N ALA A 102 -2.71 -9.09 -13.98
CA ALA A 102 -1.30 -9.45 -13.97
C ALA A 102 -0.82 -9.91 -12.58
N VAL A 103 -1.27 -9.25 -11.51
CA VAL A 103 -0.97 -9.67 -10.13
C VAL A 103 -1.60 -11.03 -9.82
N LEU A 104 -2.88 -11.23 -10.21
CA LEU A 104 -3.57 -12.51 -10.03
C LEU A 104 -2.88 -13.65 -10.80
N ASN A 105 -2.46 -13.41 -12.04
CA ASN A 105 -1.71 -14.38 -12.84
C ASN A 105 -0.38 -14.75 -12.18
N ALA A 106 0.38 -13.76 -11.70
CA ALA A 106 1.67 -13.98 -11.06
C ALA A 106 1.52 -14.78 -9.75
N ILE A 107 0.44 -14.58 -9.00
CA ILE A 107 0.12 -15.39 -7.80
C ILE A 107 -0.30 -16.81 -8.21
N GLN A 108 -1.15 -16.96 -9.22
CA GLN A 108 -1.60 -18.27 -9.68
C GLN A 108 -0.46 -19.11 -10.27
N SER A 109 0.50 -18.49 -10.97
CA SER A 109 1.68 -19.18 -11.50
C SER A 109 2.73 -19.51 -10.43
N GLY A 110 2.63 -18.95 -9.24
CA GLY A 110 3.62 -19.11 -8.16
C GLY A 110 4.83 -18.16 -8.30
N GLU A 111 4.78 -17.18 -9.21
CA GLU A 111 5.79 -16.13 -9.30
C GLU A 111 5.74 -15.18 -8.08
N ILE A 112 4.56 -14.96 -7.53
CA ILE A 112 4.34 -14.23 -6.27
C ILE A 112 3.76 -15.21 -5.25
N ASP A 113 4.49 -15.48 -4.17
CA ASP A 113 4.03 -16.38 -3.11
C ASP A 113 3.15 -15.65 -2.10
N ALA A 114 1.94 -15.29 -2.51
CA ALA A 114 0.95 -14.59 -1.72
C ALA A 114 -0.46 -15.17 -1.92
N GLU A 115 -1.42 -14.71 -1.11
CA GLU A 115 -2.85 -14.99 -1.23
C GLU A 115 -3.61 -13.69 -1.46
N VAL A 116 -4.53 -13.65 -2.44
CA VAL A 116 -5.44 -12.52 -2.58
C VAL A 116 -6.64 -12.74 -1.67
N ALA A 117 -6.62 -12.11 -0.51
CA ALA A 117 -7.66 -12.23 0.50
C ALA A 117 -8.96 -11.47 0.14
N ALA A 118 -8.82 -10.41 -0.67
CA ALA A 118 -9.94 -9.58 -1.10
C ALA A 118 -9.62 -8.86 -2.41
N MET A 119 -10.56 -8.83 -3.34
CA MET A 119 -10.62 -7.79 -4.37
C MET A 119 -11.61 -6.71 -3.93
N ILE A 120 -11.14 -5.45 -3.85
CA ILE A 120 -11.92 -4.33 -3.36
C ILE A 120 -12.05 -3.29 -4.47
N SER A 121 -13.27 -2.79 -4.70
CA SER A 121 -13.49 -1.79 -5.73
C SER A 121 -14.63 -0.83 -5.40
N ASN A 122 -14.49 0.40 -5.88
CA ASN A 122 -15.56 1.39 -5.85
C ASN A 122 -16.46 1.34 -7.10
N ARG A 123 -16.22 0.38 -8.02
CA ARG A 123 -16.99 0.14 -9.27
C ARG A 123 -17.07 -1.35 -9.57
N LYS A 124 -18.08 -1.76 -10.32
CA LYS A 124 -18.31 -3.18 -10.68
C LYS A 124 -17.48 -3.69 -11.85
N ALA A 125 -16.71 -2.83 -12.53
CA ALA A 125 -16.03 -3.15 -13.79
C ALA A 125 -15.10 -4.39 -13.71
N CYS A 126 -14.45 -4.62 -12.57
CA CYS A 126 -13.54 -5.74 -12.37
C CYS A 126 -14.17 -6.94 -11.62
N ARG A 127 -15.49 -6.93 -11.35
CA ARG A 127 -16.14 -8.01 -10.60
C ARG A 127 -15.98 -9.38 -11.26
N GLY A 128 -16.14 -9.45 -12.59
CA GLY A 128 -15.94 -10.70 -13.34
C GLY A 128 -14.53 -11.27 -13.22
N LEU A 129 -13.53 -10.42 -12.93
CA LEU A 129 -12.17 -10.88 -12.68
C LEU A 129 -12.08 -11.61 -11.31
N ALA A 130 -12.75 -11.10 -10.28
CA ALA A 130 -12.80 -11.78 -8.99
C ALA A 130 -13.48 -13.14 -9.08
N GLU A 131 -14.56 -13.24 -9.88
CA GLU A 131 -15.26 -14.49 -10.16
C GLU A 131 -14.38 -15.48 -10.94
N GLU A 132 -13.61 -15.01 -11.92
CA GLU A 132 -12.70 -15.82 -12.75
C GLU A 132 -11.56 -16.47 -11.92
N TYR A 133 -11.06 -15.78 -10.89
CA TYR A 133 -9.95 -16.23 -10.04
C TYR A 133 -10.41 -16.77 -8.67
N ASP A 134 -11.72 -16.90 -8.45
CA ASP A 134 -12.32 -17.37 -7.18
C ASP A 134 -11.82 -16.56 -5.95
N VAL A 135 -11.79 -15.23 -6.10
CA VAL A 135 -11.35 -14.31 -5.04
C VAL A 135 -12.55 -13.56 -4.46
N PRO A 136 -12.64 -13.40 -3.12
CA PRO A 136 -13.70 -12.64 -2.48
C PRO A 136 -13.79 -11.20 -3.02
N TRP A 137 -14.99 -10.79 -3.46
CA TRP A 137 -15.27 -9.46 -4.00
C TRP A 137 -15.99 -8.57 -3.00
N PHE A 138 -15.48 -7.36 -2.84
CA PHE A 138 -16.08 -6.35 -1.97
C PHE A 138 -16.29 -5.03 -2.72
N GLU A 139 -17.53 -4.57 -2.76
CA GLU A 139 -17.90 -3.28 -3.34
C GLU A 139 -18.00 -2.23 -2.23
N ILE A 140 -17.24 -1.15 -2.38
CA ILE A 140 -17.17 -0.05 -1.40
C ILE A 140 -17.61 1.30 -1.98
N GLY A 141 -18.09 1.31 -3.23
CA GLY A 141 -18.56 2.52 -3.91
C GLY A 141 -20.03 2.80 -3.69
N ASP A 142 -20.41 4.07 -3.66
CA ASP A 142 -21.79 4.52 -3.84
C ASP A 142 -22.21 4.46 -5.33
N GLU A 143 -23.45 4.86 -5.63
CA GLU A 143 -23.98 4.91 -7.01
C GLU A 143 -23.13 5.82 -7.93
N LYS A 144 -22.52 6.87 -7.38
CA LYS A 144 -21.61 7.78 -8.09
C LYS A 144 -20.20 7.25 -8.19
N GLY A 145 -19.87 6.18 -7.43
CA GLY A 145 -18.55 5.55 -7.35
C GLY A 145 -17.59 6.26 -6.41
N ASN A 146 -18.11 7.03 -5.45
CA ASN A 146 -17.30 7.50 -4.35
C ASN A 146 -16.97 6.31 -3.46
N ALA A 147 -15.70 6.15 -3.11
CA ALA A 147 -15.26 5.06 -2.25
C ALA A 147 -15.59 5.36 -0.78
N ASN A 148 -15.94 4.32 -0.04
CA ASN A 148 -16.00 4.36 1.42
C ASN A 148 -14.68 3.81 1.96
N ASP A 149 -13.77 4.72 2.35
CA ASP A 149 -12.42 4.38 2.78
C ASP A 149 -12.41 3.69 4.18
N GLU A 150 -13.37 3.99 5.05
CA GLU A 150 -13.53 3.28 6.33
C GLU A 150 -13.88 1.81 6.07
N LYS A 151 -14.85 1.55 5.18
CA LYS A 151 -15.21 0.20 4.77
C LYS A 151 -14.06 -0.56 4.12
N LEU A 152 -13.18 0.14 3.36
CA LEU A 152 -11.97 -0.47 2.81
C LEU A 152 -11.07 -0.99 3.94
N ILE A 153 -10.81 -0.16 4.94
CA ILE A 153 -9.96 -0.53 6.08
C ILE A 153 -10.59 -1.66 6.90
N ASP A 154 -11.90 -1.60 7.18
CA ASP A 154 -12.62 -2.64 7.91
C ASP A 154 -12.53 -4.00 7.20
N ILE A 155 -12.67 -4.03 5.88
CA ILE A 155 -12.49 -5.24 5.07
C ILE A 155 -11.05 -5.75 5.20
N CYS A 156 -10.06 -4.86 5.08
CA CYS A 156 -8.66 -5.24 5.22
C CYS A 156 -8.36 -5.84 6.61
N ASP A 157 -8.90 -5.25 7.66
CA ASP A 157 -8.74 -5.76 9.04
C ASP A 157 -9.45 -7.13 9.21
N GLN A 158 -10.69 -7.28 8.74
CA GLN A 158 -11.46 -8.55 8.81
C GLN A 158 -10.81 -9.67 8.01
N GLN A 159 -10.22 -9.33 6.86
CA GLN A 159 -9.50 -10.28 6.01
C GLN A 159 -8.04 -10.47 6.42
N GLN A 160 -7.59 -9.87 7.51
CA GLN A 160 -6.21 -9.95 8.01
C GLN A 160 -5.18 -9.64 6.92
N VAL A 161 -5.39 -8.54 6.19
CA VAL A 161 -4.58 -8.14 5.05
C VAL A 161 -3.20 -7.65 5.52
N ASP A 162 -2.14 -8.15 4.90
CA ASP A 162 -0.79 -7.68 5.10
C ASP A 162 -0.48 -6.46 4.22
N TYR A 163 -0.88 -6.54 2.95
CA TYR A 163 -0.59 -5.50 1.95
C TYR A 163 -1.83 -5.08 1.19
N ILE A 164 -2.01 -3.78 1.06
CA ILE A 164 -3.01 -3.17 0.17
C ILE A 164 -2.31 -2.82 -1.15
N VAL A 165 -2.75 -3.41 -2.25
CA VAL A 165 -2.19 -3.19 -3.60
C VAL A 165 -3.18 -2.39 -4.42
N LEU A 166 -2.81 -1.16 -4.78
CA LEU A 166 -3.63 -0.25 -5.58
C LEU A 166 -3.34 -0.44 -7.06
N ALA A 167 -4.08 -1.36 -7.69
CA ALA A 167 -3.95 -1.74 -9.09
C ALA A 167 -4.86 -0.90 -9.98
N ARG A 168 -4.46 0.31 -10.33
CA ARG A 168 -5.31 1.30 -11.02
C ARG A 168 -6.56 1.64 -10.21
N TYR A 169 -6.39 1.77 -8.91
CA TYR A 169 -7.41 2.27 -8.00
C TYR A 169 -7.46 3.80 -8.11
N MET A 170 -8.39 4.30 -8.90
CA MET A 170 -8.48 5.71 -9.30
C MET A 170 -9.08 6.61 -8.19
N ARG A 171 -8.62 6.42 -6.96
CA ARG A 171 -9.02 7.19 -5.76
C ARG A 171 -7.78 7.50 -4.93
N ILE A 172 -7.80 8.63 -4.26
CA ILE A 172 -6.78 9.02 -3.29
C ILE A 172 -7.25 8.54 -1.92
N LEU A 173 -6.43 7.75 -1.25
CA LEU A 173 -6.71 7.33 0.14
C LEU A 173 -6.48 8.53 1.07
N PRO A 174 -7.39 8.80 2.01
CA PRO A 174 -7.21 9.87 2.98
C PRO A 174 -6.04 9.54 3.93
N PRO A 175 -5.33 10.54 4.46
CA PRO A 175 -4.19 10.33 5.36
C PRO A 175 -4.51 9.41 6.55
N SER A 176 -5.71 9.53 7.14
CA SER A 176 -6.17 8.68 8.24
C SER A 176 -6.19 7.19 7.88
N SER A 177 -6.58 6.84 6.64
CA SER A 177 -6.53 5.47 6.13
C SER A 177 -5.10 5.03 5.82
N VAL A 178 -4.28 5.91 5.23
CA VAL A 178 -2.88 5.61 4.91
C VAL A 178 -2.09 5.32 6.20
N TRP A 179 -2.28 6.10 7.24
CA TRP A 179 -1.60 5.88 8.53
C TRP A 179 -1.94 4.54 9.18
N LYS A 180 -3.17 4.05 9.01
CA LYS A 180 -3.58 2.73 9.56
C LYS A 180 -2.79 1.57 8.98
N TYR A 181 -2.34 1.70 7.73
CA TYR A 181 -1.53 0.71 7.00
C TYR A 181 -0.17 1.29 6.59
N ALA A 182 0.37 2.22 7.36
CA ALA A 182 1.70 2.80 7.11
C ALA A 182 2.83 1.78 7.33
N GLY A 183 4.05 2.17 6.99
CA GLY A 183 5.25 1.33 7.19
C GLY A 183 5.56 0.38 6.05
N GLY A 184 5.09 0.67 4.84
CA GLY A 184 5.37 -0.11 3.63
C GLY A 184 4.31 -1.17 3.33
N ARG A 185 3.08 -0.99 3.81
CA ARG A 185 1.97 -1.93 3.60
C ARG A 185 1.01 -1.53 2.48
N ILE A 186 1.16 -0.34 1.89
CA ILE A 186 0.33 0.12 0.75
C ILE A 186 1.24 0.29 -0.45
N ILE A 187 0.98 -0.49 -1.50
CA ILE A 187 1.72 -0.51 -2.76
C ILE A 187 0.83 0.10 -3.84
N ASN A 188 1.34 1.08 -4.57
CA ASN A 188 0.60 1.75 -5.64
C ASN A 188 1.31 1.66 -6.98
N LEU A 189 0.52 1.59 -8.05
CA LEU A 189 1.00 1.82 -9.40
C LEU A 189 0.66 3.24 -9.84
N HIS A 190 1.69 4.04 -10.06
CA HIS A 190 1.60 5.30 -10.79
C HIS A 190 1.89 5.04 -12.28
N HIS A 191 0.98 5.45 -13.16
CA HIS A 191 1.10 5.23 -14.61
C HIS A 191 1.97 6.28 -15.31
N GLY A 192 3.13 6.55 -14.73
CA GLY A 192 4.15 7.50 -15.20
C GLY A 192 5.48 7.26 -14.50
N LEU A 193 6.51 7.95 -14.98
CA LEU A 193 7.84 7.91 -14.36
C LEU A 193 7.94 8.98 -13.28
N LEU A 194 7.89 8.57 -12.01
CA LEU A 194 8.16 9.45 -10.87
C LEU A 194 9.68 9.67 -10.71
N PRO A 195 10.12 10.84 -10.27
CA PRO A 195 9.35 12.03 -9.94
C PRO A 195 9.04 12.95 -11.14
N SER A 196 9.43 12.58 -12.36
CA SER A 196 9.40 13.45 -13.53
C SER A 196 8.00 13.85 -13.99
N PHE A 197 7.06 12.91 -13.92
CA PHE A 197 5.68 13.09 -14.39
C PHE A 197 4.68 12.68 -13.30
N PRO A 198 4.50 13.49 -12.24
CA PRO A 198 3.49 13.26 -11.20
C PRO A 198 2.08 13.60 -11.71
N GLY A 199 1.06 13.32 -10.89
CA GLY A 199 -0.32 13.72 -11.15
C GLY A 199 -1.12 12.73 -11.99
N MET A 200 -2.24 13.22 -12.57
CA MET A 200 -3.29 12.36 -13.10
C MET A 200 -3.13 11.99 -14.58
N ARG A 201 -2.27 12.67 -15.33
CA ARG A 201 -2.15 12.53 -16.80
C ARG A 201 -0.71 12.37 -17.29
N PRO A 202 0.13 11.54 -16.67
CA PRO A 202 1.58 11.49 -16.91
C PRO A 202 1.95 11.15 -18.37
N TYR A 203 1.18 10.30 -19.08
CA TYR A 203 1.42 10.04 -20.50
C TYR A 203 1.17 11.27 -21.37
N HIS A 204 0.14 12.07 -21.05
CA HIS A 204 -0.13 13.31 -21.78
C HIS A 204 0.97 14.33 -21.55
N ASP A 205 1.43 14.45 -20.30
CA ASP A 205 2.45 15.41 -19.91
C ASP A 205 3.80 15.06 -20.56
N ALA A 206 4.18 13.78 -20.54
CA ALA A 206 5.38 13.29 -21.20
C ALA A 206 5.30 13.45 -22.74
N HIS A 207 4.13 13.17 -23.33
CA HIS A 207 3.92 13.34 -24.77
C HIS A 207 3.98 14.83 -25.18
N ALA A 208 3.44 15.74 -24.39
CA ALA A 208 3.47 17.18 -24.65
C ALA A 208 4.89 17.73 -24.75
N VAL A 209 5.83 17.19 -23.97
CA VAL A 209 7.26 17.53 -24.02
C VAL A 209 8.07 16.62 -24.97
N ARG A 210 7.38 15.83 -25.81
CA ARG A 210 7.97 14.98 -26.85
C ARG A 210 8.94 13.92 -26.33
N MET A 211 8.67 13.34 -25.16
CA MET A 211 9.41 12.19 -24.68
C MET A 211 9.29 11.03 -25.66
N LEU A 212 10.34 10.24 -25.79
CA LEU A 212 10.35 8.97 -26.55
C LEU A 212 10.35 7.75 -25.63
N THR A 213 10.62 7.95 -24.34
CA THR A 213 10.58 6.91 -23.31
C THR A 213 9.48 7.24 -22.31
N TYR A 214 8.62 6.26 -22.08
CA TYR A 214 7.49 6.31 -21.17
C TYR A 214 7.62 5.17 -20.16
N GLY A 215 6.77 5.15 -19.15
CA GLY A 215 6.82 4.04 -18.20
C GLY A 215 5.81 4.18 -17.08
N ALA A 216 5.98 3.29 -16.10
CA ALA A 216 5.19 3.25 -14.88
C ALA A 216 6.11 3.11 -13.66
N THR A 217 5.63 3.53 -12.51
CA THR A 217 6.35 3.47 -11.24
C THR A 217 5.50 2.72 -10.22
N CYS A 218 6.02 1.60 -9.71
CA CYS A 218 5.48 0.95 -8.52
C CYS A 218 6.17 1.55 -7.29
N HIS A 219 5.39 2.02 -6.31
CA HIS A 219 5.93 2.70 -5.14
C HIS A 219 5.06 2.45 -3.89
N PHE A 220 5.64 2.62 -2.72
CA PHE A 220 4.86 2.65 -1.48
C PHE A 220 4.09 3.97 -1.36
N ILE A 221 2.89 3.89 -0.82
CA ILE A 221 2.16 5.08 -0.37
C ILE A 221 2.62 5.43 1.04
N VAL A 222 2.91 6.70 1.23
CA VAL A 222 3.16 7.33 2.53
C VAL A 222 2.15 8.44 2.76
N PRO A 223 1.89 8.84 4.01
CA PRO A 223 0.92 9.91 4.29
C PRO A 223 1.28 11.26 3.65
N GLU A 224 2.57 11.50 3.43
CA GLU A 224 3.05 12.67 2.69
C GLU A 224 2.95 12.42 1.19
N LEU A 225 2.21 13.29 0.49
CA LEU A 225 1.97 13.15 -0.94
C LEU A 225 3.26 13.29 -1.78
N ASP A 226 3.45 12.34 -2.72
CA ASP A 226 4.39 12.40 -3.86
C ASP A 226 5.86 12.74 -3.54
N ALA A 227 6.37 12.31 -2.39
CA ALA A 227 7.76 12.58 -2.00
C ALA A 227 8.83 11.91 -2.90
N GLY A 228 8.44 11.04 -3.85
CA GLY A 228 9.31 10.46 -4.88
C GLY A 228 10.38 9.47 -4.41
N ASN A 229 10.56 9.31 -3.09
CA ASN A 229 11.61 8.47 -2.51
C ASN A 229 11.19 7.03 -2.21
N GLN A 230 9.93 6.68 -2.51
CA GLN A 230 9.30 5.41 -2.13
C GLN A 230 9.20 4.43 -3.30
N THR A 231 9.98 4.66 -4.37
CA THR A 231 9.97 3.82 -5.57
C THR A 231 10.47 2.41 -5.27
N ILE A 232 9.64 1.41 -5.54
CA ILE A 232 9.97 -0.02 -5.46
C ILE A 232 10.67 -0.46 -6.74
N ASN A 233 10.04 -0.17 -7.89
CA ASN A 233 10.63 -0.38 -9.21
C ASN A 233 9.97 0.52 -10.26
N GLN A 234 10.63 0.64 -11.40
CA GLN A 234 10.11 1.31 -12.58
C GLN A 234 10.25 0.40 -13.79
N SER A 235 9.27 0.46 -14.69
CA SER A 235 9.31 -0.21 -15.98
C SER A 235 9.14 0.82 -17.08
N THR A 236 9.95 0.72 -18.13
CA THR A 236 9.96 1.68 -19.23
C THR A 236 9.76 1.01 -20.58
N PHE A 237 9.24 1.77 -21.54
CA PHE A 237 9.19 1.40 -22.96
C PHE A 237 9.49 2.63 -23.81
N SER A 238 10.02 2.41 -25.01
CA SER A 238 10.35 3.48 -25.94
C SER A 238 9.53 3.35 -27.21
N VAL A 239 9.21 4.48 -27.80
CA VAL A 239 8.45 4.55 -29.06
C VAL A 239 9.18 5.39 -30.10
N PRO A 240 8.96 5.15 -31.41
CA PRO A 240 9.48 6.01 -32.47
C PRO A 240 8.95 7.44 -32.37
N PRO A 241 9.72 8.45 -32.88
CA PRO A 241 9.21 9.82 -33.00
C PRO A 241 7.91 9.87 -33.82
N GLY A 242 6.91 10.62 -33.32
CA GLY A 242 5.62 10.77 -33.99
C GLY A 242 4.59 9.70 -33.65
N THR A 243 4.88 8.77 -32.73
CA THR A 243 3.89 7.81 -32.24
C THR A 243 2.71 8.56 -31.60
N ALA A 244 1.50 8.18 -31.96
CA ALA A 244 0.28 8.78 -31.44
C ALA A 244 0.12 8.49 -29.93
N LEU A 245 -0.45 9.47 -29.20
CA LEU A 245 -0.66 9.37 -27.76
C LEU A 245 -1.51 8.15 -27.36
N GLU A 246 -2.52 7.83 -28.17
CA GLU A 246 -3.41 6.69 -27.94
C GLU A 246 -2.64 5.36 -27.93
N GLU A 247 -1.68 5.22 -28.84
CA GLU A 247 -0.82 4.01 -28.91
C GLU A 247 0.14 3.95 -27.70
N ILE A 248 0.70 5.07 -27.29
CA ILE A 248 1.54 5.15 -26.08
C ILE A 248 0.74 4.73 -24.85
N ILE A 249 -0.50 5.23 -24.73
CA ILE A 249 -1.40 4.87 -23.62
C ILE A 249 -1.74 3.38 -23.69
N ARG A 250 -2.00 2.82 -24.88
CA ARG A 250 -2.31 1.40 -25.06
C ARG A 250 -1.15 0.53 -24.57
N ILE A 251 0.07 0.76 -25.07
CA ILE A 251 1.27 0.02 -24.65
C ILE A 251 1.48 0.15 -23.12
N GLY A 252 1.33 1.35 -22.60
CA GLY A 252 1.42 1.58 -21.16
C GLY A 252 0.46 0.71 -20.37
N GLN A 253 -0.82 0.80 -20.68
CA GLN A 253 -1.91 0.17 -19.94
C GLN A 253 -1.98 -1.36 -20.11
N GLU A 254 -1.72 -1.86 -21.32
CA GLU A 254 -1.88 -3.29 -21.62
C GLU A 254 -0.61 -4.10 -21.35
N GLU A 255 0.57 -3.47 -21.41
CA GLU A 255 1.83 -4.20 -21.37
C GLU A 255 2.77 -3.76 -20.25
N ASN A 256 2.98 -2.44 -20.07
CA ASN A 256 4.02 -1.93 -19.17
C ASN A 256 3.55 -1.83 -17.70
N GLU A 257 2.40 -1.22 -17.45
CA GLU A 257 1.82 -1.06 -16.11
C GLU A 257 1.57 -2.40 -15.41
N PRO A 258 0.99 -3.44 -16.10
CA PRO A 258 0.79 -4.75 -15.51
C PRO A 258 2.09 -5.40 -15.02
N LYS A 259 3.14 -5.37 -15.84
CA LYS A 259 4.47 -5.89 -15.50
C LYS A 259 5.11 -5.13 -14.34
N CYS A 260 4.99 -3.79 -14.37
CA CYS A 260 5.55 -2.92 -13.33
C CYS A 260 4.96 -3.23 -11.97
N LEU A 261 3.63 -3.37 -11.86
CA LEU A 261 2.99 -3.66 -10.59
C LEU A 261 3.28 -5.08 -10.11
N ALA A 262 3.17 -6.10 -10.98
CA ALA A 262 3.43 -7.48 -10.59
C ALA A 262 4.85 -7.65 -10.04
N GLU A 263 5.87 -7.10 -10.71
CA GLU A 263 7.26 -7.12 -10.23
C GLU A 263 7.41 -6.37 -8.90
N GLY A 264 6.77 -5.20 -8.74
CA GLY A 264 6.83 -4.45 -7.49
C GLY A 264 6.22 -5.21 -6.32
N VAL A 265 5.07 -5.85 -6.53
CA VAL A 265 4.41 -6.70 -5.52
C VAL A 265 5.31 -7.89 -5.17
N ARG A 266 5.90 -8.57 -6.16
CA ARG A 266 6.83 -9.68 -5.95
C ARG A 266 7.97 -9.26 -5.03
N ARG A 267 8.66 -8.17 -5.33
CA ARG A 267 9.79 -7.67 -4.51
C ARG A 267 9.44 -7.41 -3.06
N VAL A 268 8.25 -6.88 -2.82
CA VAL A 268 7.78 -6.60 -1.45
C VAL A 268 7.41 -7.89 -0.73
N VAL A 269 6.69 -8.80 -1.40
CA VAL A 269 6.27 -10.10 -0.85
C VAL A 269 7.48 -10.97 -0.52
N ASP A 270 8.47 -11.01 -1.40
CA ASP A 270 9.73 -11.76 -1.20
C ASP A 270 10.65 -11.11 -0.15
N GLY A 271 10.28 -9.93 0.33
CA GLY A 271 11.08 -9.18 1.29
C GLY A 271 12.37 -8.63 0.72
N GLU A 272 12.53 -8.49 -0.59
CA GLU A 272 13.72 -7.89 -1.23
C GLU A 272 13.86 -6.39 -0.92
N VAL A 273 12.73 -5.73 -0.67
CA VAL A 273 12.67 -4.30 -0.36
C VAL A 273 11.69 -4.03 0.76
N GLN A 274 11.98 -3.02 1.54
CA GLN A 274 11.11 -2.50 2.59
C GLN A 274 11.17 -0.98 2.66
N LEU A 275 10.14 -0.38 3.25
CA LEU A 275 10.11 1.05 3.52
C LEU A 275 10.70 1.32 4.91
N HIS A 276 11.71 2.18 5.00
CA HIS A 276 12.33 2.61 6.26
C HIS A 276 12.59 4.12 6.20
N PHE A 277 12.12 4.89 7.18
CA PHE A 277 12.18 6.36 7.18
C PHE A 277 11.73 6.98 5.84
N ASN A 278 10.58 6.52 5.33
CA ASN A 278 10.03 6.95 4.03
C ASN A 278 10.98 6.77 2.83
N ARG A 279 11.94 5.83 2.92
CA ARG A 279 12.84 5.46 1.82
C ARG A 279 12.77 3.96 1.59
N VAL A 280 12.80 3.57 0.33
CA VAL A 280 12.92 2.15 -0.02
C VAL A 280 14.36 1.71 0.18
N VAL A 281 14.54 0.66 0.94
CA VAL A 281 15.85 0.03 1.19
C VAL A 281 15.78 -1.43 0.77
N ALA A 282 16.88 -1.91 0.19
CA ALA A 282 17.03 -3.35 -0.07
C ALA A 282 17.29 -4.07 1.27
N THR A 283 16.65 -5.22 1.42
CA THR A 283 16.95 -6.14 2.52
C THR A 283 18.10 -7.04 2.08
N SER A 284 19.19 -7.02 2.81
CA SER A 284 20.38 -7.85 2.57
C SER A 284 20.15 -9.31 2.97
#